data_ba1418ee1a1ef42887d40b95c82a780c
#
_entry.id   ba1418ee1a1ef42887d40b95c82a780c
#
_cell.length_a   1.000
_cell.length_b   1.000
_cell.length_c   1.000
_cell.angle_alpha   90.00
_cell.angle_beta   90.00
_cell.angle_gamma   90.00
#
_symmetry.space_group_name_H-M   'P 1'
#
loop_
_entity.id
_entity.type
_entity.pdbx_description
1 polymer ?
#
loop_
_entity_poly.entity_id
_entity_poly.type
_entity_poly.pdbx_seq_one_letter_code
_entity_poly.pdbx_strand_id
1 'polypeptide(L)'
;MNIAKHRKERVICMKKGVFAAVKKDGSVYYRASITFRCKHISLGSFTSEAEAHGAYQSADKLLSATVPITPEDYQETQFPLLPFSKWISLLNFKNNGIYIKTPIYLRKKYFQYYLSSEETLLFDVDDLFFYSNHAIMKRGGHLFVAEYGMQTNIRSRYGIRAYARKDIDFTFVNGNENDYRYSNLNVLNPYHGVTIVHDNGHTEYIAKLHLNGNYLIGRFPSLIEAAIAYNKAVDFACMHGCTKQFPQNYIDSLSSKEYLAYYKKITLPDRLLSYRFS
;
A
#
# COMPACT_ATOMS: atom_id res chain seq x y z
N MET A 1 -61.81 -17.25 3.17
CA MET A 1 -61.98 -15.79 3.09
C MET A 1 -60.62 -15.14 3.08
N ASN A 2 -60.06 -14.96 1.86
CA ASN A 2 -58.74 -14.45 1.63
C ASN A 2 -58.72 -12.92 1.68
N ILE A 3 -58.05 -12.35 2.66
CA ILE A 3 -57.82 -10.90 2.70
C ILE A 3 -56.43 -10.67 2.07
N ALA A 4 -56.43 -10.40 0.78
CA ALA A 4 -55.27 -9.90 0.07
C ALA A 4 -54.95 -8.50 0.55
N LYS A 5 -53.90 -8.33 1.36
CA LYS A 5 -53.35 -7.02 1.72
C LYS A 5 -52.72 -6.39 0.48
N HIS A 6 -53.48 -5.54 -0.21
CA HIS A 6 -52.92 -4.62 -1.18
C HIS A 6 -52.02 -3.61 -0.45
N ARG A 7 -50.72 -3.87 -0.43
CA ARG A 7 -49.72 -2.88 -0.11
C ARG A 7 -49.60 -1.95 -1.32
N LYS A 8 -50.33 -0.82 -1.30
CA LYS A 8 -50.10 0.29 -2.23
C LYS A 8 -48.66 0.76 -2.01
N GLU A 9 -47.73 0.31 -2.85
CA GLU A 9 -46.43 0.92 -2.95
C GLU A 9 -46.63 2.35 -3.44
N ARG A 10 -46.43 3.32 -2.56
CA ARG A 10 -46.24 4.70 -2.99
C ARG A 10 -45.02 4.69 -3.89
N VAL A 11 -45.22 4.90 -5.18
CA VAL A 11 -44.14 5.23 -6.13
C VAL A 11 -43.64 6.61 -5.68
N ILE A 12 -42.65 6.61 -4.77
CA ILE A 12 -41.92 7.82 -4.43
C ILE A 12 -41.10 8.14 -5.66
N CYS A 13 -41.45 9.22 -6.36
CA CYS A 13 -40.66 9.69 -7.50
C CYS A 13 -39.34 10.24 -6.95
N MET A 14 -38.32 9.38 -6.94
CA MET A 14 -37.00 9.73 -6.44
C MET A 14 -36.29 10.67 -7.43
N LYS A 15 -35.45 11.57 -6.93
CA LYS A 15 -34.61 12.44 -7.74
C LYS A 15 -33.65 11.63 -8.58
N LYS A 16 -33.26 12.16 -9.76
CA LYS A 16 -32.33 11.50 -10.69
C LYS A 16 -31.05 11.06 -9.98
N GLY A 17 -30.66 9.80 -10.21
CA GLY A 17 -29.44 9.20 -9.63
C GLY A 17 -29.57 8.77 -8.17
N VAL A 18 -30.76 8.84 -7.54
CA VAL A 18 -31.00 8.49 -6.15
C VAL A 18 -31.88 7.25 -6.02
N PHE A 19 -31.56 6.38 -5.07
CA PHE A 19 -32.29 5.14 -4.78
C PHE A 19 -32.43 4.98 -3.26
N ALA A 20 -33.64 4.81 -2.77
CA ALA A 20 -33.89 4.49 -1.37
C ALA A 20 -33.56 3.01 -1.10
N ALA A 21 -32.98 2.75 0.07
CA ALA A 21 -32.72 1.40 0.56
C ALA A 21 -32.96 1.35 2.07
N VAL A 22 -33.23 0.15 2.58
CA VAL A 22 -33.54 -0.08 4.01
C VAL A 22 -32.44 -0.95 4.61
N LYS A 23 -31.92 -0.53 5.77
CA LYS A 23 -30.97 -1.33 6.56
C LYS A 23 -31.68 -2.47 7.30
N LYS A 24 -30.90 -3.38 7.87
CA LYS A 24 -31.44 -4.51 8.68
C LYS A 24 -32.22 -4.05 9.91
N ASP A 25 -31.89 -2.88 10.45
CA ASP A 25 -32.57 -2.25 11.59
C ASP A 25 -33.88 -1.49 11.22
N GLY A 26 -34.28 -1.50 9.93
CA GLY A 26 -35.45 -0.81 9.42
C GLY A 26 -35.22 0.67 9.06
N SER A 27 -34.02 1.23 9.30
CA SER A 27 -33.72 2.62 8.93
C SER A 27 -33.57 2.78 7.41
N VAL A 28 -34.10 3.87 6.87
CA VAL A 28 -33.98 4.21 5.44
C VAL A 28 -32.69 4.99 5.21
N TYR A 29 -32.02 4.70 4.11
CA TYR A 29 -30.90 5.46 3.60
C TYR A 29 -30.97 5.59 2.07
N TYR A 30 -30.21 6.52 1.52
CA TYR A 30 -30.26 6.87 0.11
C TYR A 30 -28.93 6.59 -0.55
N ARG A 31 -28.93 5.88 -1.68
CA ARG A 31 -27.76 5.62 -2.49
C ARG A 31 -27.74 6.59 -3.66
N ALA A 32 -26.57 7.17 -3.93
CA ALA A 32 -26.36 7.94 -5.15
C ALA A 32 -25.51 7.14 -6.14
N SER A 33 -25.86 7.22 -7.42
CA SER A 33 -25.09 6.59 -8.50
C SER A 33 -25.24 7.36 -9.81
N ILE A 34 -24.24 7.23 -10.70
CA ILE A 34 -24.25 7.83 -12.02
C ILE A 34 -23.79 6.79 -13.05
N THR A 35 -24.35 6.87 -14.26
CA THR A 35 -23.88 6.07 -15.39
C THR A 35 -23.13 6.96 -16.36
N PHE A 36 -21.88 6.60 -16.65
CA PHE A 36 -21.03 7.32 -17.60
C PHE A 36 -20.28 6.31 -18.48
N ARG A 37 -20.29 6.52 -19.80
CA ARG A 37 -19.68 5.62 -20.78
C ARG A 37 -20.03 4.14 -20.53
N CYS A 38 -21.33 3.85 -20.39
CA CYS A 38 -21.86 2.52 -20.10
C CYS A 38 -21.42 1.89 -18.77
N LYS A 39 -20.73 2.64 -17.89
CA LYS A 39 -20.32 2.19 -16.56
C LYS A 39 -21.23 2.78 -15.49
N HIS A 40 -21.89 1.91 -14.71
CA HIS A 40 -22.63 2.32 -13.53
C HIS A 40 -21.66 2.50 -12.34
N ILE A 41 -21.68 3.68 -11.72
CA ILE A 41 -20.72 4.08 -10.68
C ILE A 41 -21.50 4.52 -9.43
N SER A 42 -21.24 3.87 -8.30
CA SER A 42 -21.75 4.28 -7.00
C SER A 42 -20.99 5.52 -6.51
N LEU A 43 -21.75 6.53 -6.07
CA LEU A 43 -21.22 7.77 -5.49
C LEU A 43 -21.21 7.75 -3.96
N GLY A 44 -21.94 6.83 -3.34
CA GLY A 44 -21.99 6.69 -1.90
C GLY A 44 -23.41 6.42 -1.37
N SER A 45 -23.50 6.42 -0.05
CA SER A 45 -24.76 6.26 0.69
C SER A 45 -24.91 7.43 1.67
N PHE A 46 -26.12 8.00 1.75
CA PHE A 46 -26.41 9.25 2.44
C PHE A 46 -27.60 9.07 3.37
N THR A 47 -27.75 9.98 4.33
CA THR A 47 -28.85 9.96 5.29
C THR A 47 -30.12 10.56 4.71
N SER A 48 -30.00 11.47 3.74
CA SER A 48 -31.13 12.14 3.10
C SER A 48 -31.08 12.01 1.57
N GLU A 49 -32.28 12.11 0.95
CA GLU A 49 -32.42 12.17 -0.51
C GLU A 49 -31.70 13.41 -1.09
N ALA A 50 -31.76 14.54 -0.38
CA ALA A 50 -31.12 15.78 -0.81
C ALA A 50 -29.64 15.68 -0.92
N GLU A 51 -28.96 15.06 0.08
CA GLU A 51 -27.52 14.82 0.05
C GLU A 51 -27.13 13.84 -1.07
N ALA A 52 -27.87 12.75 -1.24
CA ALA A 52 -27.62 11.79 -2.32
C ALA A 52 -27.75 12.45 -3.70
N HIS A 53 -28.76 13.31 -3.87
CA HIS A 53 -28.95 14.05 -5.11
C HIS A 53 -27.87 15.11 -5.34
N GLY A 54 -27.41 15.80 -4.29
CA GLY A 54 -26.30 16.74 -4.35
C GLY A 54 -24.99 16.06 -4.80
N ALA A 55 -24.71 14.86 -4.30
CA ALA A 55 -23.58 14.05 -4.76
C ALA A 55 -23.69 13.66 -6.25
N TYR A 56 -24.92 13.30 -6.70
CA TYR A 56 -25.20 13.06 -8.11
C TYR A 56 -24.94 14.31 -8.95
N GLN A 57 -25.46 15.48 -8.54
CA GLN A 57 -25.26 16.75 -9.25
C GLN A 57 -23.78 17.14 -9.34
N SER A 58 -23.00 16.96 -8.27
CA SER A 58 -21.56 17.20 -8.27
C SER A 58 -20.82 16.29 -9.27
N ALA A 59 -21.18 15.02 -9.32
CA ALA A 59 -20.60 14.07 -10.28
C ALA A 59 -21.02 14.40 -11.73
N ASP A 60 -22.28 14.75 -11.96
CA ASP A 60 -22.80 15.11 -13.28
C ASP A 60 -22.14 16.40 -13.80
N LYS A 61 -21.96 17.41 -12.94
CA LYS A 61 -21.22 18.63 -13.24
C LYS A 61 -19.78 18.34 -13.69
N LEU A 62 -19.06 17.47 -12.95
CA LEU A 62 -17.70 17.07 -13.30
C LEU A 62 -17.64 16.37 -14.66
N LEU A 63 -18.52 15.40 -14.88
CA LEU A 63 -18.48 14.55 -16.07
C LEU A 63 -18.97 15.27 -17.33
N SER A 64 -19.92 16.20 -17.20
CA SER A 64 -20.46 16.99 -18.32
C SER A 64 -19.62 18.24 -18.66
N ALA A 65 -18.68 18.63 -17.80
CA ALA A 65 -17.85 19.81 -18.06
C ALA A 65 -17.11 19.70 -19.39
N THR A 66 -17.18 20.73 -20.22
CA THR A 66 -16.52 20.82 -21.53
C THR A 66 -15.09 21.37 -21.40
N VAL A 67 -14.83 22.16 -20.35
CA VAL A 67 -13.50 22.70 -20.06
C VAL A 67 -12.61 21.57 -19.53
N PRO A 68 -11.34 21.48 -19.96
CA PRO A 68 -10.38 20.55 -19.37
C PRO A 68 -10.25 20.81 -17.86
N ILE A 69 -10.38 19.75 -17.08
CA ILE A 69 -10.23 19.76 -15.62
C ILE A 69 -9.08 18.81 -15.29
N THR A 70 -8.20 19.22 -14.37
CA THR A 70 -7.07 18.45 -13.86
C THR A 70 -7.24 18.20 -12.36
N PRO A 71 -6.49 17.28 -11.74
CA PRO A 71 -6.57 17.07 -10.28
C PRO A 71 -6.30 18.32 -9.45
N GLU A 72 -5.51 19.25 -9.97
CA GLU A 72 -5.10 20.50 -9.33
C GLU A 72 -6.26 21.53 -9.27
N ASP A 73 -7.31 21.34 -10.09
CA ASP A 73 -8.48 22.23 -10.15
C ASP A 73 -9.56 21.88 -9.09
N TYR A 74 -9.29 20.93 -8.21
CA TYR A 74 -10.27 20.52 -7.20
C TYR A 74 -10.56 21.65 -6.21
N GLN A 75 -11.85 21.92 -6.03
CA GLN A 75 -12.37 22.82 -5.01
C GLN A 75 -13.58 22.17 -4.36
N GLU A 76 -13.50 21.90 -3.08
CA GLU A 76 -14.56 21.22 -2.31
C GLU A 76 -15.91 21.97 -2.42
N THR A 77 -15.88 23.29 -2.39
CA THR A 77 -17.07 24.15 -2.52
C THR A 77 -17.80 23.99 -3.85
N GLN A 78 -17.09 23.60 -4.91
CA GLN A 78 -17.69 23.37 -6.23
C GLN A 78 -18.30 21.96 -6.38
N PHE A 79 -17.85 21.00 -5.57
CA PHE A 79 -18.28 19.59 -5.63
C PHE A 79 -18.71 19.09 -4.24
N PRO A 80 -19.66 19.75 -3.60
CA PRO A 80 -20.12 19.38 -2.28
C PRO A 80 -20.69 17.95 -2.32
N LEU A 81 -20.56 17.22 -1.21
CA LEU A 81 -21.07 15.84 -1.04
C LEU A 81 -20.41 14.79 -1.95
N LEU A 82 -19.45 15.14 -2.78
CA LEU A 82 -18.64 14.21 -3.56
C LEU A 82 -17.27 14.09 -2.92
N PRO A 83 -16.92 12.97 -2.27
CA PRO A 83 -15.61 12.79 -1.65
C PRO A 83 -14.48 12.98 -2.68
N PHE A 84 -13.38 13.62 -2.28
CA PHE A 84 -12.23 13.88 -3.16
C PHE A 84 -11.72 12.61 -3.86
N SER A 85 -11.62 11.50 -3.14
CA SER A 85 -11.21 10.22 -3.72
C SER A 85 -12.13 9.76 -4.87
N LYS A 86 -13.43 9.99 -4.72
CA LYS A 86 -14.41 9.67 -5.77
C LYS A 86 -14.31 10.66 -6.92
N TRP A 87 -14.08 11.93 -6.63
CA TRP A 87 -13.87 12.97 -7.63
C TRP A 87 -12.66 12.63 -8.52
N ILE A 88 -11.51 12.22 -7.94
CA ILE A 88 -10.33 11.75 -8.69
C ILE A 88 -10.66 10.55 -9.57
N SER A 89 -11.38 9.54 -9.03
CA SER A 89 -11.74 8.34 -9.83
C SER A 89 -12.61 8.69 -11.03
N LEU A 90 -13.57 9.60 -10.87
CA LEU A 90 -14.42 10.09 -11.96
C LEU A 90 -13.65 10.94 -12.96
N LEU A 91 -12.77 11.83 -12.47
CA LEU A 91 -11.93 12.66 -13.31
C LEU A 91 -10.97 11.80 -14.17
N ASN A 92 -10.35 10.79 -13.56
CA ASN A 92 -9.52 9.84 -14.29
C ASN A 92 -10.32 9.12 -15.38
N PHE A 93 -11.54 8.67 -15.06
CA PHE A 93 -12.40 8.01 -16.03
C PHE A 93 -12.82 8.94 -17.18
N LYS A 94 -13.11 10.21 -16.87
CA LYS A 94 -13.43 11.22 -17.87
C LYS A 94 -12.26 11.47 -18.83
N ASN A 95 -11.06 11.73 -18.27
CA ASN A 95 -9.91 12.17 -19.03
C ASN A 95 -9.15 11.01 -19.70
N ASN A 96 -8.98 9.89 -18.99
CA ASN A 96 -8.15 8.77 -19.42
C ASN A 96 -8.95 7.55 -19.92
N GLY A 97 -10.29 7.56 -19.83
CA GLY A 97 -11.15 6.50 -20.35
C GLY A 97 -11.20 5.23 -19.50
N ILE A 98 -10.45 5.16 -18.40
CA ILE A 98 -10.35 3.98 -17.53
C ILE A 98 -10.91 4.32 -16.14
N TYR A 99 -11.94 3.57 -15.71
CA TYR A 99 -12.47 3.70 -14.36
C TYR A 99 -11.64 2.88 -13.37
N ILE A 100 -10.99 3.58 -12.44
CA ILE A 100 -10.24 3.01 -11.32
C ILE A 100 -10.96 3.40 -10.03
N LYS A 101 -11.22 2.40 -9.16
CA LYS A 101 -11.99 2.61 -7.93
C LYS A 101 -11.19 3.38 -6.88
N THR A 102 -9.90 3.12 -6.79
CA THR A 102 -8.96 3.84 -5.92
C THR A 102 -8.66 5.23 -6.49
N PRO A 103 -8.25 6.21 -5.68
CA PRO A 103 -8.07 7.60 -6.12
C PRO A 103 -6.78 7.76 -6.93
N ILE A 104 -6.75 7.16 -8.09
CA ILE A 104 -5.63 7.17 -9.04
C ILE A 104 -5.96 8.07 -10.22
N TYR A 105 -5.00 8.93 -10.58
CA TYR A 105 -5.01 9.68 -11.83
C TYR A 105 -3.80 9.30 -12.69
N LEU A 106 -4.09 8.81 -13.90
CA LEU A 106 -3.06 8.36 -14.84
C LEU A 106 -2.38 9.53 -15.52
N ARG A 107 -1.04 9.48 -15.58
CA ARG A 107 -0.18 10.31 -16.42
C ARG A 107 0.48 9.43 -17.50
N LYS A 108 1.24 10.01 -18.42
CA LYS A 108 1.82 9.26 -19.57
C LYS A 108 2.72 8.08 -19.18
N LYS A 109 3.57 8.26 -18.15
CA LYS A 109 4.60 7.29 -17.75
C LYS A 109 4.51 6.83 -16.29
N TYR A 110 3.62 7.42 -15.51
CA TYR A 110 3.43 7.16 -14.09
C TYR A 110 1.98 7.43 -13.71
N PHE A 111 1.60 7.14 -12.50
CA PHE A 111 0.32 7.58 -11.96
C PHE A 111 0.49 8.27 -10.61
N GLN A 112 -0.48 9.11 -10.32
CA GLN A 112 -0.65 9.79 -9.05
C GLN A 112 -1.70 9.03 -8.23
N TYR A 113 -1.36 8.66 -7.01
CA TYR A 113 -2.30 8.11 -6.03
C TYR A 113 -2.53 9.17 -4.97
N TYR A 114 -3.77 9.61 -4.81
CA TYR A 114 -4.13 10.67 -3.89
C TYR A 114 -4.58 10.09 -2.55
N LEU A 115 -3.84 10.37 -1.47
CA LEU A 115 -4.26 10.08 -0.11
C LEU A 115 -5.25 11.15 0.39
N SER A 116 -5.02 12.40 -0.01
CA SER A 116 -5.89 13.57 0.21
C SER A 116 -5.70 14.59 -0.92
N SER A 117 -6.36 15.73 -0.86
CA SER A 117 -6.14 16.86 -1.77
C SER A 117 -4.71 17.44 -1.69
N GLU A 118 -4.04 17.24 -0.56
CA GLU A 118 -2.71 17.79 -0.27
C GLU A 118 -1.61 16.75 -0.34
N GLU A 119 -1.93 15.46 -0.24
CA GLU A 119 -0.94 14.40 -0.18
C GLU A 119 -1.10 13.43 -1.36
N THR A 120 -0.09 13.43 -2.24
CA THR A 120 -0.06 12.63 -3.47
C THR A 120 1.19 11.77 -3.49
N LEU A 121 1.00 10.50 -3.81
CA LEU A 121 2.09 9.54 -4.05
C LEU A 121 2.27 9.32 -5.55
N LEU A 122 3.51 9.13 -5.98
CA LEU A 122 3.86 8.84 -7.37
C LEU A 122 4.33 7.40 -7.51
N PHE A 123 3.85 6.72 -8.53
CA PHE A 123 4.19 5.31 -8.81
C PHE A 123 4.41 5.09 -10.30
N ASP A 124 5.24 4.13 -10.65
CA ASP A 124 5.35 3.66 -12.03
C ASP A 124 4.09 2.92 -12.49
N VAL A 125 3.83 2.93 -13.80
CA VAL A 125 2.66 2.28 -14.40
C VAL A 125 2.62 0.77 -14.10
N ASP A 126 3.76 0.13 -13.90
CA ASP A 126 3.87 -1.29 -13.56
C ASP A 126 3.15 -1.65 -12.25
N ASP A 127 3.04 -0.70 -11.33
CA ASP A 127 2.32 -0.87 -10.07
C ASP A 127 0.81 -0.58 -10.16
N LEU A 128 0.32 -0.13 -11.32
CA LEU A 128 -1.07 0.29 -11.49
C LEU A 128 -2.07 -0.82 -11.15
N PHE A 129 -1.82 -2.04 -11.65
CA PHE A 129 -2.70 -3.18 -11.40
C PHE A 129 -2.85 -3.46 -9.90
N PHE A 130 -1.76 -3.38 -9.16
CA PHE A 130 -1.76 -3.61 -7.72
C PHE A 130 -2.56 -2.53 -6.99
N TYR A 131 -2.21 -1.25 -7.15
CA TYR A 131 -2.86 -0.16 -6.41
C TYR A 131 -4.27 0.19 -6.91
N SER A 132 -4.66 -0.25 -8.11
CA SER A 132 -6.06 -0.15 -8.54
C SER A 132 -7.00 -1.05 -7.72
N ASN A 133 -6.47 -2.15 -7.15
CA ASN A 133 -7.20 -3.14 -6.37
C ASN A 133 -6.94 -3.03 -4.85
N HIS A 134 -5.83 -2.43 -4.43
CA HIS A 134 -5.44 -2.29 -3.03
C HIS A 134 -5.43 -0.82 -2.63
N ALA A 135 -6.37 -0.42 -1.78
CA ALA A 135 -6.40 0.95 -1.27
C ALA A 135 -5.26 1.16 -0.27
N ILE A 136 -4.49 2.24 -0.48
CA ILE A 136 -3.45 2.66 0.45
C ILE A 136 -4.11 3.35 1.65
N MET A 137 -3.72 2.92 2.83
CA MET A 137 -4.15 3.49 4.11
C MET A 137 -2.93 4.07 4.84
N LYS A 138 -3.17 5.09 5.69
CA LYS A 138 -2.13 5.74 6.50
C LYS A 138 -2.48 5.66 7.97
N ARG A 139 -1.55 5.19 8.80
CA ARG A 139 -1.70 5.17 10.26
C ARG A 139 -0.33 5.42 10.92
N GLY A 140 -0.27 6.39 11.83
CA GLY A 140 0.97 6.73 12.53
C GLY A 140 2.15 7.07 11.60
N GLY A 141 1.87 7.73 10.46
CA GLY A 141 2.89 8.04 9.45
C GLY A 141 3.27 6.88 8.51
N HIS A 142 2.76 5.66 8.76
CA HIS A 142 3.05 4.50 7.92
C HIS A 142 1.96 4.29 6.86
N LEU A 143 2.40 4.02 5.63
CA LEU A 143 1.55 3.67 4.49
C LEU A 143 1.49 2.15 4.35
N PHE A 144 0.28 1.61 4.22
CA PHE A 144 0.07 0.17 4.10
C PHE A 144 -1.16 -0.14 3.24
N VAL A 145 -1.22 -1.35 2.76
CA VAL A 145 -2.38 -1.95 2.09
C VAL A 145 -2.87 -3.15 2.89
N ALA A 146 -4.17 -3.45 2.79
CA ALA A 146 -4.71 -4.70 3.33
C ALA A 146 -4.57 -5.80 2.27
N GLU A 147 -3.86 -6.86 2.59
CA GLU A 147 -3.63 -8.00 1.71
C GLU A 147 -3.73 -9.29 2.53
N TYR A 148 -4.60 -10.23 2.13
CA TYR A 148 -4.85 -11.51 2.81
C TYR A 148 -5.10 -11.39 4.33
N GLY A 149 -5.80 -10.34 4.76
CA GLY A 149 -6.08 -10.08 6.18
C GLY A 149 -4.94 -9.44 6.97
N MET A 150 -3.79 -9.19 6.34
CA MET A 150 -2.63 -8.54 6.94
C MET A 150 -2.48 -7.10 6.45
N GLN A 151 -1.82 -6.27 7.27
CA GLN A 151 -1.43 -4.92 6.89
C GLN A 151 0.01 -4.96 6.38
N THR A 152 0.19 -4.84 5.07
CA THR A 152 1.49 -4.86 4.42
C THR A 152 1.96 -3.44 4.13
N ASN A 153 3.14 -3.05 4.63
CA ASN A 153 3.74 -1.76 4.31
C ASN A 153 4.02 -1.67 2.82
N ILE A 154 3.65 -0.55 2.18
CA ILE A 154 3.84 -0.38 0.73
C ILE A 154 5.31 -0.46 0.31
N ARG A 155 6.26 -0.08 1.20
CA ARG A 155 7.71 -0.18 0.96
C ARG A 155 8.19 -1.61 0.74
N SER A 156 7.50 -2.60 1.32
CA SER A 156 7.84 -4.02 1.15
C SER A 156 7.80 -4.46 -0.31
N ARG A 157 6.95 -3.84 -1.11
CA ARG A 157 6.84 -4.08 -2.55
C ARG A 157 8.11 -3.71 -3.33
N TYR A 158 8.89 -2.79 -2.79
CA TYR A 158 10.16 -2.31 -3.37
C TYR A 158 11.39 -2.96 -2.72
N GLY A 159 11.23 -4.06 -1.99
CA GLY A 159 12.32 -4.71 -1.26
C GLY A 159 12.79 -3.95 -0.01
N ILE A 160 12.05 -2.91 0.40
CA ILE A 160 12.36 -2.11 1.58
C ILE A 160 11.61 -2.71 2.78
N ARG A 161 12.33 -3.16 3.78
CA ARG A 161 11.77 -3.80 4.98
C ARG A 161 10.98 -2.81 5.83
N ALA A 162 9.99 -3.30 6.57
CA ALA A 162 9.12 -2.46 7.40
C ALA A 162 9.88 -1.61 8.45
N TYR A 163 11.03 -2.09 8.93
CA TYR A 163 11.90 -1.43 9.90
C TYR A 163 13.14 -0.77 9.25
N ALA A 164 13.20 -0.69 7.93
CA ALA A 164 14.30 -0.03 7.22
C ALA A 164 14.33 1.47 7.51
N ARG A 165 15.52 2.00 7.73
CA ARG A 165 15.77 3.40 8.05
C ARG A 165 16.12 4.17 6.79
N LYS A 166 15.43 5.27 6.57
CA LYS A 166 15.75 6.21 5.51
C LYS A 166 17.20 6.70 5.67
N ASP A 167 17.87 6.92 4.56
CA ASP A 167 19.25 7.40 4.41
C ASP A 167 20.34 6.44 4.95
N ILE A 168 19.91 5.26 5.43
CA ILE A 168 20.81 4.19 5.89
C ILE A 168 20.55 2.88 5.15
N ASP A 169 19.29 2.42 5.16
CA ASP A 169 18.91 1.16 4.51
C ASP A 169 18.32 1.39 3.11
N PHE A 170 17.79 2.58 2.84
CA PHE A 170 17.31 3.03 1.52
C PHE A 170 17.30 4.56 1.44
N THR A 171 17.31 5.10 0.23
CA THR A 171 17.22 6.55 -0.03
C THR A 171 16.21 6.86 -1.13
N PHE A 172 15.67 8.10 -1.09
CA PHE A 172 14.94 8.69 -2.20
C PHE A 172 15.92 9.57 -2.99
N VAL A 173 16.24 9.17 -4.21
CA VAL A 173 17.30 9.80 -5.03
C VAL A 173 17.05 11.29 -5.28
N ASN A 174 15.78 11.68 -5.52
CA ASN A 174 15.39 13.08 -5.72
C ASN A 174 14.96 13.78 -4.41
N GLY A 175 15.05 13.12 -3.27
CA GLY A 175 14.66 13.63 -1.94
C GLY A 175 13.15 13.67 -1.68
N ASN A 176 12.30 13.33 -2.66
CA ASN A 176 10.85 13.30 -2.47
C ASN A 176 10.38 11.95 -1.89
N GLU A 177 9.95 11.95 -0.64
CA GLU A 177 9.50 10.74 0.08
C GLU A 177 8.13 10.19 -0.39
N ASN A 178 7.42 10.98 -1.19
CA ASN A 178 6.15 10.58 -1.80
C ASN A 178 6.32 10.01 -3.21
N ASP A 179 7.54 9.96 -3.72
CA ASP A 179 7.84 9.42 -5.05
C ASP A 179 8.39 7.99 -4.95
N TYR A 180 7.49 7.02 -5.13
CA TYR A 180 7.75 5.59 -5.08
C TYR A 180 8.10 4.98 -6.44
N ARG A 181 8.44 5.79 -7.43
CA ARG A 181 8.93 5.26 -8.71
C ARG A 181 10.28 4.57 -8.52
N TYR A 182 10.47 3.46 -9.22
CA TYR A 182 11.70 2.66 -9.12
C TYR A 182 12.98 3.47 -9.34
N SER A 183 12.94 4.43 -10.26
CA SER A 183 14.08 5.32 -10.52
C SER A 183 14.45 6.25 -9.35
N ASN A 184 13.53 6.46 -8.40
CA ASN A 184 13.74 7.31 -7.22
C ASN A 184 14.08 6.51 -5.96
N LEU A 185 13.85 5.20 -5.95
CA LEU A 185 14.12 4.36 -4.79
C LEU A 185 15.48 3.64 -4.96
N ASN A 186 16.40 3.89 -4.03
CA ASN A 186 17.68 3.19 -3.97
C ASN A 186 17.74 2.38 -2.66
N VAL A 187 17.70 1.04 -2.78
CA VAL A 187 17.76 0.13 -1.64
C VAL A 187 19.21 -0.22 -1.35
N LEU A 188 19.73 0.28 -0.22
CA LEU A 188 21.13 0.09 0.21
C LEU A 188 21.28 -1.22 1.00
N ASN A 189 20.26 -1.64 1.74
CA ASN A 189 20.26 -2.85 2.55
C ASN A 189 19.00 -3.69 2.33
N PRO A 190 19.03 -4.64 1.40
CA PRO A 190 17.89 -5.53 1.15
C PRO A 190 17.83 -6.72 2.12
N TYR A 191 18.85 -6.97 2.94
CA TYR A 191 19.02 -8.21 3.68
C TYR A 191 18.35 -8.24 5.05
N HIS A 192 17.70 -9.34 5.36
CA HIS A 192 17.10 -9.61 6.66
C HIS A 192 18.16 -9.83 7.74
N GLY A 193 17.88 -9.36 8.96
CA GLY A 193 18.76 -9.54 10.10
C GLY A 193 20.06 -8.76 10.05
N VAL A 194 20.30 -7.94 9.02
CA VAL A 194 21.49 -7.10 8.89
C VAL A 194 21.14 -5.64 9.20
N THR A 195 22.00 -4.99 9.98
CA THR A 195 21.91 -3.57 10.33
C THR A 195 23.22 -2.88 9.93
N ILE A 196 23.12 -1.76 9.21
CA ILE A 196 24.25 -0.90 8.88
C ILE A 196 24.51 0.04 10.05
N VAL A 197 25.75 0.15 10.48
CA VAL A 197 26.20 1.07 11.54
C VAL A 197 27.34 1.89 11.00
N HIS A 198 27.23 3.20 11.12
CA HIS A 198 28.30 4.16 10.84
C HIS A 198 28.87 4.65 12.16
N ASP A 199 30.13 4.38 12.43
CA ASP A 199 30.82 4.84 13.64
C ASP A 199 32.20 5.39 13.27
N ASN A 200 32.48 6.63 13.66
CA ASN A 200 33.76 7.31 13.46
C ASN A 200 34.35 7.19 12.03
N GLY A 201 33.49 7.29 11.01
CA GLY A 201 33.87 7.19 9.60
C GLY A 201 34.04 5.76 9.08
N HIS A 202 33.84 4.75 9.92
CA HIS A 202 33.83 3.34 9.52
C HIS A 202 32.38 2.84 9.40
N THR A 203 32.15 2.02 8.37
CA THR A 203 30.85 1.33 8.18
C THR A 203 31.02 -0.13 8.57
N GLU A 204 30.20 -0.57 9.50
CA GLU A 204 30.10 -1.97 9.92
C GLU A 204 28.72 -2.54 9.63
N TYR A 205 28.65 -3.83 9.38
CA TYR A 205 27.42 -4.56 9.14
C TYR A 205 27.21 -5.58 10.24
N ILE A 206 26.14 -5.40 10.99
CA ILE A 206 25.85 -6.23 12.15
C ILE A 206 24.77 -7.25 11.78
N ALA A 207 25.09 -8.54 11.87
CA ALA A 207 24.12 -9.60 11.71
C ALA A 207 23.50 -9.98 13.07
N LYS A 208 22.15 -10.08 13.11
CA LYS A 208 21.37 -10.46 14.29
C LYS A 208 20.26 -11.43 13.90
N LEU A 209 20.01 -12.43 14.74
CA LEU A 209 18.85 -13.31 14.64
C LEU A 209 17.86 -13.00 15.78
N HIS A 210 16.59 -12.81 15.45
CA HIS A 210 15.56 -12.53 16.45
C HIS A 210 14.84 -13.82 16.86
N LEU A 211 15.29 -14.40 17.97
CA LEU A 211 14.63 -15.54 18.64
C LEU A 211 13.65 -15.02 19.71
N ASN A 212 13.95 -15.20 20.99
CA ASN A 212 13.26 -14.55 22.12
C ASN A 212 14.01 -13.27 22.55
N GLY A 213 14.45 -12.46 21.57
CA GLY A 213 15.32 -11.30 21.68
C GLY A 213 16.32 -11.28 20.53
N ASN A 214 17.09 -10.20 20.43
CA ASN A 214 18.09 -10.04 19.37
C ASN A 214 19.40 -10.74 19.76
N TYR A 215 19.74 -11.82 19.07
CA TYR A 215 21.02 -12.50 19.20
C TYR A 215 22.01 -11.93 18.20
N LEU A 216 23.10 -11.35 18.70
CA LEU A 216 24.21 -10.88 17.89
C LEU A 216 24.93 -12.10 17.30
N ILE A 217 25.02 -12.17 15.97
CA ILE A 217 25.78 -13.19 15.25
C ILE A 217 27.21 -12.73 15.06
N GLY A 218 27.39 -11.48 14.65
CA GLY A 218 28.71 -10.89 14.50
C GLY A 218 28.65 -9.49 13.86
N ARG A 219 29.84 -8.89 13.75
CA ARG A 219 30.11 -7.65 13.02
C ARG A 219 31.01 -7.97 11.85
N PHE A 220 30.67 -7.45 10.68
CA PHE A 220 31.31 -7.81 9.42
C PHE A 220 31.70 -6.56 8.62
N PRO A 221 32.79 -6.62 7.85
CA PRO A 221 33.23 -5.51 7.01
C PRO A 221 32.38 -5.35 5.75
N SER A 222 31.58 -6.37 5.42
CA SER A 222 30.77 -6.43 4.20
C SER A 222 29.31 -6.75 4.51
N LEU A 223 28.41 -6.07 3.80
CA LEU A 223 26.96 -6.33 3.83
C LEU A 223 26.64 -7.78 3.44
N ILE A 224 27.37 -8.32 2.46
CA ILE A 224 27.25 -9.69 1.96
C ILE A 224 27.66 -10.70 3.04
N GLU A 225 28.81 -10.51 3.70
CA GLU A 225 29.25 -11.40 4.77
C GLU A 225 28.23 -11.43 5.93
N ALA A 226 27.72 -10.27 6.31
CA ALA A 226 26.69 -10.19 7.34
C ALA A 226 25.40 -10.93 6.94
N ALA A 227 24.98 -10.83 5.68
CA ALA A 227 23.82 -11.54 5.15
C ALA A 227 24.01 -13.06 5.14
N ILE A 228 25.20 -13.53 4.75
CA ILE A 228 25.55 -14.97 4.79
C ILE A 228 25.62 -15.47 6.24
N ALA A 229 26.16 -14.67 7.15
CA ALA A 229 26.21 -14.99 8.57
C ALA A 229 24.81 -15.16 9.17
N TYR A 230 23.89 -14.27 8.80
CA TYR A 230 22.48 -14.41 9.17
C TYR A 230 21.88 -15.72 8.62
N ASN A 231 22.06 -16.02 7.34
CA ASN A 231 21.56 -17.27 6.75
C ASN A 231 22.12 -18.50 7.48
N LYS A 232 23.42 -18.51 7.78
CA LYS A 232 24.06 -19.60 8.53
C LYS A 232 23.46 -19.79 9.94
N ALA A 233 23.12 -18.68 10.61
CA ALA A 233 22.46 -18.72 11.90
C ALA A 233 21.01 -19.24 11.81
N VAL A 234 20.30 -18.90 10.73
CA VAL A 234 18.96 -19.43 10.44
C VAL A 234 19.03 -20.94 10.20
N ASP A 235 19.96 -21.41 9.36
CA ASP A 235 20.15 -22.83 9.08
C ASP A 235 20.46 -23.60 10.36
N PHE A 236 21.37 -23.07 11.19
CA PHE A 236 21.69 -23.66 12.49
C PHE A 236 20.45 -23.77 13.38
N ALA A 237 19.65 -22.70 13.50
CA ALA A 237 18.45 -22.70 14.31
C ALA A 237 17.42 -23.73 13.81
N CYS A 238 17.20 -23.81 12.50
CA CYS A 238 16.29 -24.79 11.90
C CYS A 238 16.75 -26.23 12.14
N MET A 239 18.06 -26.52 11.99
CA MET A 239 18.64 -27.85 12.23
C MET A 239 18.51 -28.29 13.70
N HIS A 240 18.45 -27.34 14.63
CA HIS A 240 18.35 -27.60 16.07
C HIS A 240 16.91 -27.48 16.62
N GLY A 241 15.91 -27.54 15.74
CA GLY A 241 14.49 -27.67 16.14
C GLY A 241 13.75 -26.35 16.32
N CYS A 242 14.29 -25.23 15.85
CA CYS A 242 13.53 -23.98 15.85
C CYS A 242 12.35 -24.07 14.88
N THR A 243 11.14 -23.90 15.40
CA THR A 243 9.89 -23.91 14.60
C THR A 243 9.57 -22.57 13.96
N LYS A 244 10.23 -21.50 14.41
CA LYS A 244 10.05 -20.16 13.87
C LYS A 244 10.62 -20.07 12.45
N GLN A 245 9.80 -19.60 11.53
CA GLN A 245 10.25 -19.35 10.16
C GLN A 245 10.99 -18.02 10.06
N PHE A 246 12.16 -18.06 9.44
CA PHE A 246 12.96 -16.89 9.14
C PHE A 246 13.15 -16.76 7.63
N PRO A 247 12.93 -15.58 7.04
CA PRO A 247 13.26 -15.37 5.64
C PRO A 247 14.78 -15.44 5.48
N GLN A 248 15.25 -16.21 4.51
CA GLN A 248 16.66 -16.24 4.13
C GLN A 248 16.98 -15.13 3.14
N ASN A 249 18.24 -14.69 3.16
CA ASN A 249 18.73 -13.68 2.24
C ASN A 249 19.19 -14.37 0.94
N TYR A 250 18.67 -13.88 -0.17
CA TYR A 250 19.16 -14.26 -1.48
C TYR A 250 20.24 -13.28 -1.95
N ILE A 251 21.38 -13.78 -2.43
CA ILE A 251 22.56 -12.97 -2.77
C ILE A 251 22.95 -13.24 -4.23
N ASP A 252 22.33 -12.47 -5.13
CA ASP A 252 22.49 -12.61 -6.58
C ASP A 252 23.91 -12.34 -7.09
N SER A 253 24.67 -11.55 -6.34
CA SER A 253 26.01 -11.11 -6.75
C SER A 253 27.10 -12.17 -6.59
N LEU A 254 26.80 -13.31 -5.96
CA LEU A 254 27.75 -14.39 -5.72
C LEU A 254 27.37 -15.66 -6.47
N SER A 255 28.39 -16.34 -7.00
CA SER A 255 28.23 -17.73 -7.42
C SER A 255 28.06 -18.66 -6.21
N SER A 256 27.49 -19.85 -6.40
CA SER A 256 27.32 -20.84 -5.34
C SER A 256 28.67 -21.23 -4.68
N LYS A 257 29.77 -21.22 -5.44
CA LYS A 257 31.10 -21.53 -4.93
C LYS A 257 31.61 -20.43 -3.98
N GLU A 258 31.43 -19.17 -4.35
CA GLU A 258 31.81 -18.02 -3.53
C GLU A 258 30.97 -17.94 -2.27
N TYR A 259 29.63 -18.11 -2.39
CA TYR A 259 28.74 -18.18 -1.25
C TYR A 259 29.18 -19.25 -0.25
N LEU A 260 29.48 -20.46 -0.73
CA LEU A 260 29.93 -21.57 0.12
C LEU A 260 31.26 -21.28 0.80
N ALA A 261 32.18 -20.58 0.14
CA ALA A 261 33.45 -20.17 0.72
C ALA A 261 33.26 -19.21 1.91
N TYR A 262 32.43 -18.18 1.75
CA TYR A 262 32.06 -17.29 2.85
C TYR A 262 31.32 -18.04 3.97
N TYR A 263 30.35 -18.88 3.62
CA TYR A 263 29.56 -19.64 4.58
C TYR A 263 30.45 -20.56 5.47
N LYS A 264 31.45 -21.20 4.89
CA LYS A 264 32.41 -22.05 5.65
C LYS A 264 33.31 -21.22 6.59
N LYS A 265 33.74 -20.05 6.15
CA LYS A 265 34.66 -19.17 6.90
C LYS A 265 33.96 -18.53 8.14
N ILE A 266 32.67 -18.25 8.04
CA ILE A 266 31.92 -17.61 9.12
C ILE A 266 31.75 -18.59 10.29
N THR A 267 32.12 -18.18 11.51
CA THR A 267 31.86 -18.90 12.76
C THR A 267 30.67 -18.28 13.48
N LEU A 268 29.78 -19.13 14.02
CA LEU A 268 28.67 -18.68 14.83
C LEU A 268 29.15 -18.50 16.29
N PRO A 269 28.60 -17.50 17.02
CA PRO A 269 29.01 -17.25 18.41
C PRO A 269 28.52 -18.37 19.35
N ASP A 270 29.31 -18.68 20.38
CA ASP A 270 29.00 -19.72 21.38
C ASP A 270 27.64 -19.52 22.04
N ARG A 271 27.23 -18.27 22.26
CA ARG A 271 25.91 -17.94 22.79
C ARG A 271 24.77 -18.45 21.91
N LEU A 272 24.94 -18.51 20.61
CA LEU A 272 23.93 -19.06 19.68
C LEU A 272 24.06 -20.59 19.62
N LEU A 273 25.31 -21.11 19.59
CA LEU A 273 25.58 -22.56 19.55
C LEU A 273 25.03 -23.28 20.81
N SER A 274 25.02 -22.62 21.96
CA SER A 274 24.48 -23.14 23.22
C SER A 274 22.99 -22.88 23.43
N TYR A 275 22.32 -22.18 22.48
CA TYR A 275 20.89 -21.86 22.62
C TYR A 275 20.03 -23.13 22.50
N ARG A 276 19.12 -23.30 23.45
CA ARG A 276 18.12 -24.39 23.40
C ARG A 276 16.88 -23.90 22.68
N PHE A 277 16.65 -24.43 21.50
CA PHE A 277 15.44 -24.15 20.73
C PHE A 277 14.28 -24.96 21.31
N SER A 278 13.13 -24.34 21.46
CA SER A 278 11.90 -24.94 21.97
C SER A 278 10.76 -24.71 20.98
#